data_2e3f4869a5751603b74dbc2c2ad4f7b1
#
_entry.id   2e3f4869a5751603b74dbc2c2ad4f7b1
#
_cell.length_a   1.000
_cell.length_b   1.000
_cell.length_c   1.000
_cell.angle_alpha   90.00
_cell.angle_beta   90.00
_cell.angle_gamma   90.00
#
_symmetry.space_group_name_H-M   'P 1'
#
loop_
_entity.id
_entity.type
_entity.pdbx_description
1 polymer ?
#
loop_
_entity_poly.entity_id
_entity_poly.type
_entity_poly.pdbx_seq_one_letter_code
_entity_poly.pdbx_strand_id
1 'polypeptide(L)'
;MSFRALVLIGTCVLLAACNKVNQANYSKLKAGMTKPEVEQLLGTPSECAGALGVTSCTWGDEQSFISVQYAGDKVLMFSGKGLK
;
A
#
# COMPACT_ATOMS: atom_id res chain seq x y z
N MET A 1 -18.74 9.62 29.29
CA MET A 1 -17.32 9.96 29.38
C MET A 1 -16.43 8.97 28.66
N SER A 2 -16.61 7.68 28.86
CA SER A 2 -15.76 6.69 28.22
C SER A 2 -15.90 6.71 26.69
N PHE A 3 -17.02 7.09 26.16
CA PHE A 3 -17.20 7.13 24.71
C PHE A 3 -16.29 8.16 24.02
N ARG A 4 -15.82 9.15 24.76
CA ARG A 4 -14.86 10.12 24.21
C ARG A 4 -13.54 9.45 23.89
N ALA A 5 -13.09 8.58 24.79
CA ALA A 5 -11.87 7.83 24.57
C ALA A 5 -11.99 6.93 23.37
N LEU A 6 -13.16 6.36 23.13
CA LEU A 6 -13.40 5.53 21.97
C LEU A 6 -13.25 6.31 20.68
N VAL A 7 -13.71 7.56 20.66
CA VAL A 7 -13.57 8.40 19.49
C VAL A 7 -12.11 8.69 19.21
N LEU A 8 -11.34 8.97 20.24
CA LEU A 8 -9.91 9.20 20.08
C LEU A 8 -9.19 7.96 19.56
N ILE A 9 -9.57 6.81 20.04
CA ILE A 9 -8.97 5.55 19.59
C ILE A 9 -9.26 5.36 18.09
N GLY A 10 -10.47 5.67 17.66
CA GLY A 10 -10.83 5.58 16.26
C GLY A 10 -9.94 6.47 15.39
N THR A 11 -9.66 7.68 15.86
CA THR A 11 -8.78 8.59 15.14
C THR A 11 -7.38 8.01 15.00
N CYS A 12 -6.86 7.40 16.05
CA CYS A 12 -5.54 6.78 16.00
C CYS A 12 -5.50 5.64 14.98
N VAL A 13 -6.55 4.87 14.89
CA VAL A 13 -6.62 3.79 13.91
C VAL A 13 -6.55 4.34 12.49
N LEU A 14 -7.24 5.45 12.23
CA LEU A 14 -7.18 6.08 10.92
C LEU A 14 -5.75 6.53 10.58
N LEU A 15 -5.06 7.12 11.54
CA LEU A 15 -3.69 7.53 11.33
C LEU A 15 -2.79 6.34 11.04
N ALA A 16 -2.97 5.25 11.75
CA ALA A 16 -2.19 4.04 11.52
C ALA A 16 -2.44 3.50 10.11
N ALA A 17 -3.69 3.58 9.61
CA ALA A 17 -4.01 3.11 8.27
C ALA A 17 -3.30 3.95 7.20
N CYS A 18 -3.01 5.22 7.46
CA CYS A 18 -2.33 6.07 6.51
C CYS A 18 -0.83 5.78 6.39
N ASN A 19 -0.28 4.97 7.30
CA ASN A 19 1.15 4.68 7.34
C ASN A 19 1.50 3.29 6.86
N LYS A 20 0.77 2.78 5.87
CA LYS A 20 1.05 1.46 5.34
C LYS A 20 2.22 1.44 4.38
N VAL A 21 2.63 2.59 3.89
CA VAL A 21 3.80 2.71 3.02
C VAL A 21 5.03 2.81 3.91
N ASN A 22 5.62 1.67 4.22
CA ASN A 22 6.78 1.60 5.09
C ASN A 22 7.64 0.39 4.74
N GLN A 23 8.82 0.34 5.31
CA GLN A 23 9.78 -0.72 5.01
C GLN A 23 9.28 -2.09 5.44
N ALA A 24 8.58 -2.17 6.56
CA ALA A 24 8.06 -3.44 7.06
C ALA A 24 7.07 -4.06 6.07
N ASN A 25 6.15 -3.27 5.56
CA ASN A 25 5.19 -3.75 4.57
C ASN A 25 5.84 -4.03 3.23
N TYR A 26 6.78 -3.18 2.83
CA TYR A 26 7.51 -3.40 1.58
C TYR A 26 8.23 -4.74 1.60
N SER A 27 8.84 -5.11 2.71
CA SER A 27 9.58 -6.34 2.82
C SER A 27 8.69 -7.58 2.72
N LYS A 28 7.38 -7.43 2.85
CA LYS A 28 6.42 -8.52 2.71
C LYS A 28 5.95 -8.73 1.28
N LEU A 29 6.29 -7.83 0.38
CA LEU A 29 5.90 -7.97 -1.02
C LEU A 29 6.69 -9.10 -1.68
N LYS A 30 6.01 -9.84 -2.56
CA LYS A 30 6.62 -10.95 -3.28
C LYS A 30 6.05 -11.02 -4.69
N ALA A 31 6.89 -11.40 -5.63
CA ALA A 31 6.41 -11.67 -6.98
C ALA A 31 5.39 -12.81 -6.94
N GLY A 32 4.32 -12.67 -7.70
CA GLY A 32 3.27 -13.67 -7.73
C GLY A 32 2.11 -13.40 -6.78
N MET A 33 2.23 -12.40 -5.89
CA MET A 33 1.10 -12.00 -5.05
C MET A 33 -0.03 -11.47 -5.94
N THR A 34 -1.27 -11.66 -5.49
CA THR A 34 -2.42 -11.12 -6.21
C THR A 34 -2.66 -9.67 -5.81
N LYS A 35 -3.40 -8.93 -6.66
CA LYS A 35 -3.78 -7.56 -6.32
C LYS A 35 -4.47 -7.45 -4.97
N PRO A 36 -5.49 -8.30 -4.66
CA PRO A 36 -6.11 -8.20 -3.33
C PRO A 36 -5.13 -8.40 -2.18
N GLU A 37 -4.15 -9.28 -2.33
CA GLU A 37 -3.15 -9.49 -1.28
C GLU A 37 -2.30 -8.25 -1.07
N VAL A 38 -1.89 -7.60 -2.16
CA VAL A 38 -1.11 -6.37 -2.08
C VAL A 38 -1.94 -5.25 -1.45
N GLU A 39 -3.21 -5.15 -1.81
CA GLU A 39 -4.08 -4.11 -1.27
C GLU A 39 -4.40 -4.32 0.20
N GLN A 40 -4.45 -5.56 0.66
CA GLN A 40 -4.58 -5.83 2.09
C GLN A 40 -3.35 -5.37 2.85
N LEU A 41 -2.20 -5.48 2.22
CA LEU A 41 -0.93 -5.10 2.85
C LEU A 41 -0.70 -3.59 2.79
N LEU A 42 -0.94 -2.97 1.64
CA LEU A 42 -0.59 -1.57 1.40
C LEU A 42 -1.78 -0.61 1.39
N GLY A 43 -3.00 -1.14 1.34
CA GLY A 43 -4.19 -0.31 1.24
C GLY A 43 -4.51 0.06 -0.19
N THR A 44 -5.32 1.12 -0.35
CA THR A 44 -5.71 1.60 -1.67
C THR A 44 -4.55 2.38 -2.29
N PRO A 45 -4.18 2.09 -3.53
CA PRO A 45 -3.09 2.84 -4.17
C PRO A 45 -3.47 4.29 -4.45
N SER A 46 -2.45 5.15 -4.47
CA SER A 46 -2.64 6.56 -4.81
C SER A 46 -3.03 6.73 -6.27
N GLU A 47 -2.41 5.94 -7.13
CA GLU A 47 -2.75 5.95 -8.56
C GLU A 47 -2.31 4.65 -9.20
N CYS A 48 -2.97 4.32 -10.30
CA CYS A 48 -2.63 3.17 -11.12
C CYS A 48 -2.72 3.55 -12.58
N ALA A 49 -1.84 2.97 -13.39
CA ALA A 49 -1.86 3.14 -14.83
C ALA A 49 -1.52 1.79 -15.46
N GLY A 50 -2.18 1.46 -16.57
CA GLY A 50 -1.95 0.18 -17.18
C GLY A 50 -2.09 0.21 -18.69
N ALA A 51 -1.40 -0.71 -19.36
CA ALA A 51 -1.47 -0.88 -20.80
C ALA A 51 -0.97 -2.28 -21.14
N LEU A 52 -1.59 -2.89 -22.15
CA LEU A 52 -1.14 -4.16 -22.72
C LEU A 52 -0.99 -5.28 -21.66
N GLY A 53 -1.91 -5.32 -20.71
CA GLY A 53 -1.91 -6.38 -19.71
C GLY A 53 -0.98 -6.17 -18.53
N VAL A 54 -0.28 -5.05 -18.49
CA VAL A 54 0.58 -4.68 -17.37
C VAL A 54 0.00 -3.44 -16.68
N THR A 55 -0.13 -3.50 -15.36
CA THR A 55 -0.63 -2.38 -14.56
C THR A 55 0.43 -1.99 -13.55
N SER A 56 0.65 -0.69 -13.41
CA SER A 56 1.57 -0.15 -12.41
C SER A 56 0.78 0.67 -11.41
N CYS A 57 0.86 0.33 -10.16
CA CYS A 57 0.18 1.05 -9.07
C CYS A 57 1.20 1.59 -8.10
N THR A 58 0.92 2.79 -7.57
CA THR A 58 1.82 3.47 -6.65
C THR A 58 1.07 3.83 -5.38
N TRP A 59 1.71 3.58 -4.25
CA TRP A 59 1.23 3.95 -2.92
C TRP A 59 2.18 4.97 -2.33
N GLY A 60 1.64 6.01 -1.69
CA GLY A 60 2.45 7.02 -1.05
C GLY A 60 2.53 8.31 -1.86
N ASP A 61 3.64 9.01 -1.69
CA ASP A 61 3.87 10.29 -2.35
C ASP A 61 5.26 10.33 -2.99
N GLU A 62 5.67 11.49 -3.48
CA GLU A 62 6.94 11.61 -4.18
C GLU A 62 8.16 11.34 -3.32
N GLN A 63 8.04 11.53 -2.02
CA GLN A 63 9.17 11.38 -1.10
C GLN A 63 9.28 9.97 -0.55
N SER A 64 8.15 9.28 -0.43
CA SER A 64 8.10 7.96 0.18
C SER A 64 7.00 7.17 -0.51
N PHE A 65 7.37 6.19 -1.30
CA PHE A 65 6.39 5.44 -2.08
C PHE A 65 6.80 3.99 -2.30
N ILE A 66 5.80 3.19 -2.64
CA ILE A 66 5.99 1.83 -3.13
C ILE A 66 5.30 1.74 -4.47
N SER A 67 5.98 1.20 -5.46
CA SER A 67 5.43 1.00 -6.79
C SER A 67 5.42 -0.49 -7.08
N VAL A 68 4.27 -0.99 -7.55
CA VAL A 68 4.10 -2.42 -7.87
C VAL A 68 3.61 -2.53 -9.30
N GLN A 69 4.26 -3.39 -10.07
CA GLN A 69 3.84 -3.70 -11.43
C GLN A 69 3.21 -5.08 -11.45
N TYR A 70 2.03 -5.18 -12.04
CA TYR A 70 1.27 -6.42 -12.15
C TYR A 70 1.24 -6.89 -13.59
N ALA A 71 1.39 -8.18 -13.77
CA ALA A 71 1.08 -8.84 -15.04
C ALA A 71 -0.27 -9.53 -14.82
N GLY A 72 -1.33 -9.01 -15.45
CA GLY A 72 -2.68 -9.43 -15.11
C GLY A 72 -3.01 -8.99 -13.71
N ASP A 73 -3.28 -9.93 -12.80
CA ASP A 73 -3.58 -9.61 -11.40
C ASP A 73 -2.50 -10.08 -10.44
N LYS A 74 -1.31 -10.41 -10.95
CA LYS A 74 -0.21 -10.90 -10.13
C LYS A 74 0.99 -9.98 -10.20
N VAL A 75 1.68 -9.83 -9.07
CA VAL A 75 2.86 -8.98 -8.97
C VAL A 75 3.97 -9.53 -9.86
N LEU A 76 4.45 -8.68 -10.75
CA LEU A 76 5.58 -8.98 -11.62
C LEU A 76 6.87 -8.47 -10.99
N MET A 77 6.88 -7.21 -10.54
CA MET A 77 8.02 -6.60 -9.88
C MET A 77 7.53 -5.43 -9.03
N PHE A 78 8.37 -4.98 -8.14
CA PHE A 78 8.04 -3.87 -7.25
C PHE A 78 9.31 -3.12 -6.84
N SER A 79 9.12 -1.87 -6.43
CA SER A 79 10.22 -1.03 -5.96
C SER A 79 9.70 -0.07 -4.91
N GLY A 80 10.60 0.50 -4.13
CA GLY A 80 10.25 1.44 -3.09
C GLY A 80 11.32 2.49 -2.92
N LYS A 81 10.93 3.64 -2.34
CA LYS A 81 11.83 4.75 -2.10
C LYS A 81 11.42 5.47 -0.84
N GLY A 82 12.41 5.92 -0.05
CA GLY A 82 12.18 6.72 1.13
C GLY A 82 11.40 6.01 2.23
N LEU A 83 11.42 4.68 2.25
CA LEU A 83 10.65 3.91 3.21
C LEU A 83 11.33 3.89 4.58
N LYS A 84 10.52 3.90 5.63
CA LYS A 84 10.97 3.80 7.02
C LYS A 84 10.20 2.69 7.74
#